data_4952df68dcfc8639e4ffdd2b7b96da2c
#
_entry.id   4952df68dcfc8639e4ffdd2b7b96da2c
#
_cell.length_a   1.000
_cell.length_b   1.000
_cell.length_c   1.000
_cell.angle_alpha   90.00
_cell.angle_beta   90.00
_cell.angle_gamma   90.00
#
_symmetry.space_group_name_H-M   'P 1'
#
loop_
_entity.id
_entity.type
_entity.pdbx_description
1 polymer ?
#
loop_
_entity_poly.entity_id
_entity_poly.type
_entity_poly.pdbx_seq_one_letter_code
_entity_poly.pdbx_strand_id
1 'polypeptide(L)'
;MRTFTFDRRRFLSRLAWAAGVTLLLAGGAPARAFDAQGIDIPLPPGVTAPAQPPAHGMVVAQERIAAQVGERILALGGNAIDAAVATGFAMAVTYPVAGNIGGGGFMVIHLAASHEDVAIDYRETGPAAMTRDSFLGADGKPDNAKSRDSALSIGVPGSVAGLALALEKYGSGKFTLAQLLHPAIVLAREGIPVADDVAVTLPMMAPRLAKWTSSAAIFMRPDGAALKEGDRLVQRDLATTLTAIAEQGPRGFYEGPVADKLAKAIQDAGGIMTTDDLKSYQPVLRTPVRGTYRGHDIVSMPLPSSGGTVLVEMLNILEGFPLAELKQGSPASLHLLIEAMKRAYAGPARYLGDPAFVDAPVRAMLSKDYAARQRASIDPMRATSAGDVLNIKPLREGSNTTHFSVVDNDGNAVSNTYTLNFPYGVGLVAAGTGVLLNNELDDFTAAPGASNAFGLVGFEANLPGPGKRPLSSMSPTIVLKDGQPVLVTGSPGGSRIISTVLQVIVNVLDYQLDVREAVKAPRLHHQWMPDEVRVEKGFADDVLADLRALGHRIEEPMGRTSANSILVTPAGLIGAPDPRSKGAAAAGR
;
A
#
# COMPACT_ATOMS: atom_id res chain seq x y z
N MET A 1 30.45 37.83 65.35
CA MET A 1 31.23 36.93 66.24
C MET A 1 31.56 35.68 65.49
N ARG A 2 32.84 35.43 65.31
CA ARG A 2 33.57 34.25 64.84
C ARG A 2 33.21 33.70 63.42
N THR A 3 33.97 34.22 62.47
CA THR A 3 34.50 33.64 61.24
C THR A 3 35.15 32.29 61.47
N PHE A 4 34.85 31.31 60.56
CA PHE A 4 35.76 30.20 60.30
C PHE A 4 35.98 30.07 58.80
N THR A 5 37.17 30.46 58.41
CA THR A 5 37.81 30.19 57.11
C THR A 5 38.22 28.73 57.05
N PHE A 6 37.91 28.01 55.91
CA PHE A 6 38.45 26.69 55.62
C PHE A 6 39.47 26.78 54.50
N ASP A 7 40.70 26.41 54.85
CA ASP A 7 41.93 26.47 54.08
C ASP A 7 41.93 25.35 52.95
N ARG A 8 42.13 25.81 51.73
CA ARG A 8 42.40 24.95 50.55
C ARG A 8 43.93 24.74 50.45
N ARG A 9 44.50 23.76 51.11
CA ARG A 9 45.82 23.16 50.73
C ARG A 9 46.15 22.03 51.69
N ARG A 10 45.90 20.77 51.28
CA ARG A 10 46.63 19.57 51.70
C ARG A 10 45.70 18.32 51.49
N PHE A 11 45.76 17.79 50.29
CA PHE A 11 45.59 16.34 50.08
C PHE A 11 46.03 15.99 48.66
N LEU A 12 47.32 16.13 48.38
CA LEU A 12 48.03 15.48 47.33
C LEU A 12 49.14 14.67 47.99
N SER A 13 48.98 13.38 48.11
CA SER A 13 50.07 12.41 48.05
C SER A 13 49.60 11.03 48.55
N ARG A 14 49.90 10.04 47.71
CA ARG A 14 49.86 8.60 47.93
C ARG A 14 48.60 7.91 47.37
N LEU A 15 48.74 7.45 46.09
CA LEU A 15 48.74 6.03 45.73
C LEU A 15 49.01 5.90 44.23
N ALA A 16 50.26 5.77 43.89
CA ALA A 16 50.71 5.09 42.68
C ALA A 16 50.86 3.62 43.05
N TRP A 17 50.40 2.75 42.16
CA TRP A 17 50.79 1.41 41.82
C TRP A 17 49.59 0.51 41.56
N ALA A 18 49.31 0.30 40.27
CA ALA A 18 49.08 -0.97 39.61
C ALA A 18 48.46 -0.71 38.21
N ALA A 19 49.33 -0.46 37.24
CA ALA A 19 48.92 -0.52 35.82
C ALA A 19 48.97 -1.99 35.37
N GLY A 20 47.80 -2.60 35.31
CA GLY A 20 47.55 -3.82 34.57
C GLY A 20 46.86 -3.46 33.27
N VAL A 21 47.61 -3.32 32.20
CA VAL A 21 47.07 -3.16 30.83
C VAL A 21 46.44 -4.47 30.40
N THR A 22 45.14 -4.59 30.53
CA THR A 22 44.36 -5.58 29.79
C THR A 22 43.74 -4.86 28.60
N LEU A 23 44.36 -4.95 27.45
CA LEU A 23 43.77 -4.61 26.15
C LEU A 23 42.67 -5.63 25.86
N LEU A 24 41.48 -5.37 26.34
CA LEU A 24 40.26 -6.01 25.80
C LEU A 24 40.00 -5.33 24.49
N LEU A 25 40.21 -6.06 23.40
CA LEU A 25 39.64 -5.79 22.09
C LEU A 25 38.13 -5.67 22.26
N ALA A 26 37.65 -4.47 22.48
CA ALA A 26 36.24 -4.14 22.34
C ALA A 26 35.93 -4.30 20.85
N GLY A 27 35.43 -5.48 20.47
CA GLY A 27 34.71 -5.64 19.23
C GLY A 27 33.62 -4.57 19.22
N GLY A 28 33.78 -3.57 18.36
CA GLY A 28 32.80 -2.50 18.23
C GLY A 28 31.45 -3.12 17.90
N ALA A 29 30.49 -2.96 18.80
CA ALA A 29 29.11 -3.29 18.46
C ALA A 29 28.75 -2.50 17.19
N PRO A 30 28.05 -3.11 16.22
CA PRO A 30 27.67 -2.40 15.01
C PRO A 30 26.91 -1.12 15.37
N ALA A 31 27.30 -0.02 14.74
CA ALA A 31 26.60 1.25 14.95
C ALA A 31 25.11 1.06 14.61
N ARG A 32 24.26 1.32 15.57
CA ARG A 32 22.81 1.18 15.47
C ARG A 32 22.19 2.54 15.15
N ALA A 33 21.19 2.56 14.25
CA ALA A 33 20.44 3.77 13.99
C ALA A 33 19.20 3.79 14.90
N PHE A 34 18.99 4.91 15.60
CA PHE A 34 17.83 5.11 16.46
C PHE A 34 16.78 5.94 15.74
N ASP A 35 15.51 5.54 15.83
CA ASP A 35 14.41 6.40 15.45
C ASP A 35 14.11 7.44 16.54
N ALA A 36 13.18 8.37 16.27
CA ALA A 36 12.76 9.39 17.22
C ALA A 36 12.06 8.82 18.48
N GLN A 37 11.74 7.50 18.49
CA GLN A 37 11.13 6.79 19.61
C GLN A 37 12.11 5.83 20.30
N GLY A 38 13.39 5.84 19.88
CA GLY A 38 14.44 4.99 20.46
C GLY A 38 14.41 3.54 19.97
N ILE A 39 13.71 3.23 18.87
CA ILE A 39 13.77 1.92 18.24
C ILE A 39 15.05 1.85 17.42
N ASP A 40 15.80 0.79 17.68
CA ASP A 40 17.07 0.54 17.02
C ASP A 40 16.83 -0.25 15.72
N ILE A 41 17.14 0.39 14.58
CA ILE A 41 17.03 -0.24 13.26
C ILE A 41 18.35 -0.98 12.97
N PRO A 42 18.34 -2.32 12.97
CA PRO A 42 19.55 -3.10 12.81
C PRO A 42 20.17 -2.93 11.42
N LEU A 43 21.49 -2.86 11.38
CA LEU A 43 22.22 -2.87 10.11
C LEU A 43 22.17 -4.27 9.47
N PRO A 44 22.11 -4.34 8.14
CA PRO A 44 22.30 -5.60 7.43
C PRO A 44 23.65 -6.24 7.79
N PRO A 45 23.74 -7.58 7.89
CA PRO A 45 24.99 -8.27 8.19
C PRO A 45 26.10 -7.95 7.18
N GLY A 46 27.29 -7.65 7.70
CA GLY A 46 28.46 -7.33 6.87
C GLY A 46 28.46 -5.91 6.27
N VAL A 47 27.47 -5.08 6.60
CA VAL A 47 27.38 -3.70 6.12
C VAL A 47 27.79 -2.73 7.23
N THR A 48 28.69 -1.80 6.90
CA THR A 48 29.16 -0.73 7.81
C THR A 48 28.50 0.58 7.41
N ALA A 49 27.91 1.28 8.38
CA ALA A 49 27.37 2.61 8.14
C ALA A 49 28.49 3.62 7.85
N PRO A 50 28.34 4.49 6.84
CA PRO A 50 29.23 5.60 6.64
C PRO A 50 29.15 6.57 7.82
N ALA A 51 30.26 7.23 8.16
CA ALA A 51 30.32 8.18 9.28
C ALA A 51 29.37 9.38 9.06
N GLN A 52 29.18 9.81 7.82
CA GLN A 52 28.19 10.79 7.39
C GLN A 52 27.55 10.27 6.11
N PRO A 53 26.30 9.80 6.15
CA PRO A 53 25.62 9.41 4.91
C PRO A 53 25.41 10.66 4.04
N PRO A 54 25.72 10.58 2.71
CA PRO A 54 25.38 11.63 1.76
C PRO A 54 23.85 11.83 1.70
N ALA A 55 23.38 12.88 1.03
CA ALA A 55 21.98 12.91 0.60
C ALA A 55 21.69 11.64 -0.22
N HIS A 56 20.63 10.92 0.09
CA HIS A 56 20.47 9.53 -0.37
C HIS A 56 19.07 9.19 -0.87
N GLY A 57 18.16 10.15 -0.89
CA GLY A 57 16.79 9.92 -1.33
C GLY A 57 15.79 9.90 -0.19
N MET A 58 14.56 9.46 -0.47
CA MET A 58 13.44 9.54 0.46
C MET A 58 12.50 8.33 0.35
N VAL A 59 11.99 7.90 1.49
CA VAL A 59 10.91 6.92 1.62
C VAL A 59 9.74 7.58 2.34
N VAL A 60 8.54 7.49 1.78
CA VAL A 60 7.29 7.91 2.45
C VAL A 60 6.38 6.70 2.55
N ALA A 61 6.08 6.29 3.78
CA ALA A 61 5.30 5.09 4.04
C ALA A 61 4.22 5.33 5.11
N GLN A 62 3.26 4.43 5.17
CA GLN A 62 2.16 4.49 6.13
C GLN A 62 2.58 4.11 7.56
N GLU A 63 3.81 3.62 7.72
CA GLU A 63 4.37 3.26 9.02
C GLU A 63 5.85 3.72 9.11
N ARG A 64 6.19 4.34 10.23
CA ARG A 64 7.44 5.07 10.45
C ARG A 64 8.67 4.17 10.46
N ILE A 65 8.62 3.04 11.19
CA ILE A 65 9.77 2.15 11.34
C ILE A 65 10.14 1.57 9.97
N ALA A 66 9.15 1.17 9.18
CA ALA A 66 9.37 0.67 7.83
C ALA A 66 9.95 1.74 6.89
N ALA A 67 9.47 3.00 6.99
CA ALA A 67 10.05 4.11 6.24
C ALA A 67 11.54 4.31 6.59
N GLN A 68 11.90 4.23 7.87
CA GLN A 68 13.28 4.34 8.34
C GLN A 68 14.15 3.14 7.92
N VAL A 69 13.59 1.94 7.86
CA VAL A 69 14.30 0.76 7.31
C VAL A 69 14.68 1.01 5.85
N GLY A 70 13.76 1.48 5.02
CA GLY A 70 14.04 1.81 3.62
C GLY A 70 15.03 2.95 3.47
N GLU A 71 14.87 4.03 4.22
CA GLU A 71 15.82 5.15 4.26
C GLU A 71 17.23 4.69 4.63
N ARG A 72 17.33 3.78 5.60
CA ARG A 72 18.62 3.22 6.00
C ARG A 72 19.32 2.49 4.85
N ILE A 73 18.57 1.77 4.01
CA ILE A 73 19.12 1.11 2.82
C ILE A 73 19.62 2.14 1.80
N LEU A 74 18.87 3.22 1.57
CA LEU A 74 19.31 4.34 0.73
C LEU A 74 20.60 4.96 1.26
N ALA A 75 20.67 5.25 2.57
CA ALA A 75 21.85 5.81 3.24
C ALA A 75 23.09 4.90 3.16
N LEU A 76 22.89 3.59 3.02
CA LEU A 76 23.95 2.61 2.83
C LEU A 76 24.33 2.43 1.35
N GLY A 77 23.74 3.20 0.44
CA GLY A 77 24.03 3.22 -0.98
C GLY A 77 23.24 2.23 -1.83
N GLY A 78 22.12 1.71 -1.31
CA GLY A 78 21.10 1.02 -2.09
C GLY A 78 20.36 1.97 -3.02
N ASN A 79 19.72 1.46 -4.07
CA ASN A 79 18.84 2.21 -4.92
C ASN A 79 17.39 2.20 -4.39
N ALA A 80 16.48 2.90 -5.10
CA ALA A 80 15.07 2.97 -4.71
C ALA A 80 14.39 1.59 -4.61
N ILE A 81 14.82 0.63 -5.40
CA ILE A 81 14.27 -0.72 -5.43
C ILE A 81 14.73 -1.52 -4.20
N ASP A 82 16.02 -1.47 -3.84
CA ASP A 82 16.53 -2.11 -2.62
C ASP A 82 15.78 -1.59 -1.39
N ALA A 83 15.59 -0.25 -1.32
CA ALA A 83 14.86 0.40 -0.24
C ALA A 83 13.38 -0.01 -0.21
N ALA A 84 12.73 -0.09 -1.38
CA ALA A 84 11.34 -0.53 -1.49
C ALA A 84 11.14 -1.97 -1.01
N VAL A 85 12.06 -2.87 -1.36
CA VAL A 85 12.03 -4.28 -0.92
C VAL A 85 12.18 -4.38 0.60
N ALA A 86 13.16 -3.67 1.18
CA ALA A 86 13.35 -3.66 2.63
C ALA A 86 12.15 -3.06 3.36
N THR A 87 11.58 -1.94 2.85
CA THR A 87 10.36 -1.31 3.38
C THR A 87 9.18 -2.29 3.34
N GLY A 88 8.97 -2.99 2.22
CA GLY A 88 7.88 -3.94 2.06
C GLY A 88 7.93 -5.09 3.08
N PHE A 89 9.10 -5.69 3.29
CA PHE A 89 9.27 -6.72 4.31
C PHE A 89 9.17 -6.16 5.75
N ALA A 90 9.68 -4.96 6.00
CA ALA A 90 9.54 -4.32 7.30
C ALA A 90 8.07 -4.03 7.63
N MET A 91 7.28 -3.53 6.68
CA MET A 91 5.85 -3.28 6.86
C MET A 91 5.05 -4.56 7.14
N ALA A 92 5.47 -5.72 6.63
CA ALA A 92 4.83 -7.00 6.98
C ALA A 92 4.91 -7.31 8.48
N VAL A 93 5.89 -6.76 9.18
CA VAL A 93 6.11 -6.88 10.62
C VAL A 93 5.47 -5.72 11.38
N THR A 94 5.72 -4.49 10.93
CA THR A 94 5.42 -3.26 11.69
C THR A 94 3.99 -2.74 11.45
N TYR A 95 3.38 -3.12 10.33
CA TYR A 95 2.04 -2.69 9.94
C TYR A 95 1.13 -3.87 9.53
N PRO A 96 0.87 -4.86 10.39
CA PRO A 96 0.09 -6.07 10.07
C PRO A 96 -1.36 -5.76 9.66
N VAL A 97 -1.78 -4.52 9.76
CA VAL A 97 -3.08 -4.03 9.26
C VAL A 97 -3.22 -4.33 7.76
N ALA A 98 -2.14 -4.12 6.97
CA ALA A 98 -2.13 -4.31 5.52
C ALA A 98 -0.76 -4.67 4.94
N GLY A 99 0.35 -4.30 5.59
CA GLY A 99 1.70 -4.77 5.25
C GLY A 99 1.79 -6.28 5.43
N ASN A 100 2.38 -7.01 4.47
CA ASN A 100 2.18 -8.44 4.44
C ASN A 100 3.25 -9.21 3.64
N ILE A 101 3.33 -10.52 3.92
CA ILE A 101 3.91 -11.53 3.05
C ILE A 101 2.88 -12.61 2.65
N GLY A 102 1.67 -12.56 3.22
CA GLY A 102 0.57 -13.48 2.94
C GLY A 102 -0.52 -12.89 2.04
N GLY A 103 -0.24 -11.81 1.36
CA GLY A 103 -1.10 -11.13 0.40
C GLY A 103 -0.38 -10.83 -0.91
N GLY A 104 -0.77 -9.76 -1.60
CA GLY A 104 -0.19 -9.36 -2.87
C GLY A 104 -0.34 -7.88 -3.17
N GLY A 105 0.03 -7.49 -4.39
CA GLY A 105 0.00 -6.08 -4.78
C GLY A 105 0.65 -5.77 -6.11
N PHE A 106 1.04 -4.50 -6.25
CA PHE A 106 1.58 -3.94 -7.47
C PHE A 106 2.69 -2.93 -7.16
N MET A 107 3.70 -2.92 -8.02
CA MET A 107 4.80 -1.96 -7.97
C MET A 107 4.98 -1.32 -9.35
N VAL A 108 5.10 0.00 -9.41
CA VAL A 108 5.53 0.73 -10.59
C VAL A 108 6.91 1.29 -10.30
N ILE A 109 7.84 1.07 -11.22
CA ILE A 109 9.25 1.46 -11.12
C ILE A 109 9.58 2.37 -12.30
N HIS A 110 10.29 3.45 -12.04
CA HIS A 110 10.99 4.26 -13.02
C HIS A 110 12.49 4.11 -12.80
N LEU A 111 13.22 3.77 -13.86
CA LEU A 111 14.68 3.67 -13.89
C LEU A 111 15.26 4.88 -14.61
N ALA A 112 15.87 5.78 -13.86
CA ALA A 112 16.35 7.05 -14.37
C ALA A 112 17.42 6.91 -15.47
N ALA A 113 18.35 5.98 -15.32
CA ALA A 113 19.46 5.80 -16.26
C ALA A 113 19.03 5.28 -17.63
N SER A 114 17.99 4.44 -17.70
CA SER A 114 17.46 3.87 -18.96
C SER A 114 16.18 4.55 -19.44
N HIS A 115 15.56 5.41 -18.63
CA HIS A 115 14.21 5.95 -18.81
C HIS A 115 13.16 4.85 -19.04
N GLU A 116 13.38 3.69 -18.45
CA GLU A 116 12.47 2.56 -18.52
C GLU A 116 11.46 2.64 -17.37
N ASP A 117 10.18 2.39 -17.69
CA ASP A 117 9.13 2.21 -16.70
C ASP A 117 8.61 0.79 -16.74
N VAL A 118 8.53 0.17 -15.58
CA VAL A 118 8.12 -1.22 -15.39
C VAL A 118 7.00 -1.30 -14.37
N ALA A 119 6.05 -2.20 -14.60
CA ALA A 119 5.08 -2.59 -13.59
C ALA A 119 5.30 -4.06 -13.18
N ILE A 120 5.31 -4.32 -11.89
CA ILE A 120 5.36 -5.68 -11.33
C ILE A 120 4.00 -6.00 -10.75
N ASP A 121 3.36 -7.02 -11.33
CA ASP A 121 2.11 -7.59 -10.86
C ASP A 121 2.40 -8.81 -9.99
N TYR A 122 2.21 -8.66 -8.69
CA TYR A 122 2.27 -9.75 -7.73
C TYR A 122 0.94 -9.90 -6.97
N ARG A 123 -0.18 -9.61 -7.69
CA ARG A 123 -1.56 -9.85 -7.24
C ARG A 123 -1.75 -11.33 -6.95
N GLU A 124 -2.56 -11.65 -5.98
CA GLU A 124 -2.96 -13.00 -5.64
C GLU A 124 -3.66 -13.69 -6.81
N THR A 125 -3.54 -15.01 -6.87
CA THR A 125 -4.28 -15.83 -7.84
C THR A 125 -5.27 -16.74 -7.15
N GLY A 126 -6.37 -17.07 -7.85
CA GLY A 126 -7.28 -18.12 -7.40
C GLY A 126 -6.58 -19.48 -7.38
N PRO A 127 -6.72 -20.29 -6.30
CA PRO A 127 -6.23 -21.66 -6.27
C PRO A 127 -6.79 -22.52 -7.42
N ALA A 128 -6.09 -23.58 -7.81
CA ALA A 128 -6.49 -24.46 -8.94
C ALA A 128 -7.89 -25.09 -8.77
N ALA A 129 -8.30 -25.32 -7.53
CA ALA A 129 -9.63 -25.85 -7.21
C ALA A 129 -10.75 -24.78 -7.22
N MET A 130 -10.44 -23.51 -7.47
CA MET A 130 -11.44 -22.45 -7.54
C MET A 130 -12.31 -22.59 -8.77
N THR A 131 -13.60 -22.40 -8.60
CA THR A 131 -14.58 -22.41 -9.69
C THR A 131 -15.29 -21.06 -9.79
N ARG A 132 -15.98 -20.84 -10.92
CA ARG A 132 -16.84 -19.69 -11.14
C ARG A 132 -17.87 -19.47 -10.00
N ASP A 133 -18.36 -20.54 -9.41
CA ASP A 133 -19.46 -20.54 -8.45
C ASP A 133 -18.98 -20.63 -6.99
N SER A 134 -17.67 -20.53 -6.74
CA SER A 134 -17.07 -20.72 -5.40
C SER A 134 -17.69 -19.81 -4.33
N PHE A 135 -18.19 -18.63 -4.70
CA PHE A 135 -18.79 -17.66 -3.78
C PHE A 135 -20.32 -17.61 -3.84
N LEU A 136 -20.96 -18.63 -4.43
CA LEU A 136 -22.41 -18.74 -4.39
C LEU A 136 -22.87 -19.54 -3.16
N GLY A 137 -24.01 -19.15 -2.59
CA GLY A 137 -24.73 -19.90 -1.59
C GLY A 137 -25.46 -21.11 -2.19
N ALA A 138 -26.08 -21.91 -1.34
CA ALA A 138 -26.89 -23.07 -1.77
C ALA A 138 -28.11 -22.66 -2.63
N ASP A 139 -28.53 -21.42 -2.53
CA ASP A 139 -29.62 -20.82 -3.33
C ASP A 139 -29.14 -20.21 -4.67
N GLY A 140 -27.85 -20.38 -5.00
CA GLY A 140 -27.24 -19.86 -6.22
C GLY A 140 -27.00 -18.33 -6.20
N LYS A 141 -27.18 -17.66 -5.05
CA LYS A 141 -26.93 -16.24 -4.91
C LYS A 141 -25.55 -15.95 -4.30
N PRO A 142 -24.99 -14.74 -4.51
CA PRO A 142 -23.74 -14.31 -3.88
C PRO A 142 -23.78 -14.46 -2.35
N ASP A 143 -22.77 -15.16 -1.79
CA ASP A 143 -22.58 -15.35 -0.37
C ASP A 143 -21.34 -14.57 0.10
N ASN A 144 -21.58 -13.40 0.64
CA ASN A 144 -20.53 -12.51 1.12
C ASN A 144 -19.74 -13.09 2.31
N ALA A 145 -20.30 -14.01 3.09
CA ALA A 145 -19.56 -14.67 4.17
C ALA A 145 -18.50 -15.60 3.58
N LYS A 146 -18.79 -16.29 2.46
CA LYS A 146 -17.80 -17.10 1.75
C LYS A 146 -16.68 -16.26 1.17
N SER A 147 -17.00 -15.14 0.50
CA SER A 147 -15.99 -14.33 -0.17
C SER A 147 -15.14 -13.46 0.79
N ARG A 148 -15.63 -13.15 2.00
CA ARG A 148 -14.98 -12.19 2.91
C ARG A 148 -14.41 -12.79 4.18
N ASP A 149 -15.16 -13.72 4.78
CA ASP A 149 -14.94 -14.13 6.16
C ASP A 149 -14.57 -15.62 6.29
N SER A 150 -14.45 -16.34 5.18
CA SER A 150 -14.02 -17.74 5.12
C SER A 150 -12.64 -17.91 4.49
N ALA A 151 -12.02 -19.06 4.74
CA ALA A 151 -10.74 -19.41 4.13
C ALA A 151 -10.81 -19.64 2.60
N LEU A 152 -12.01 -19.73 2.02
CA LEU A 152 -12.21 -19.75 0.55
C LEU A 152 -11.80 -18.42 -0.10
N SER A 153 -11.79 -17.32 0.65
CA SER A 153 -11.40 -15.99 0.17
C SER A 153 -9.88 -15.79 0.05
N ILE A 154 -9.08 -16.76 0.52
CA ILE A 154 -7.62 -16.64 0.53
C ILE A 154 -7.06 -16.94 -0.86
N GLY A 155 -6.47 -15.92 -1.51
CA GLY A 155 -5.74 -16.06 -2.75
C GLY A 155 -4.29 -16.50 -2.50
N VAL A 156 -3.69 -17.13 -3.51
CA VAL A 156 -2.28 -17.55 -3.47
C VAL A 156 -1.41 -16.30 -3.33
N PRO A 157 -0.63 -16.17 -2.23
CA PRO A 157 0.12 -14.96 -1.94
C PRO A 157 1.20 -14.64 -2.96
N GLY A 158 1.37 -13.35 -3.29
CA GLY A 158 2.34 -12.89 -4.27
C GLY A 158 3.46 -12.01 -3.73
N SER A 159 3.31 -11.41 -2.54
CA SER A 159 4.21 -10.37 -2.03
C SER A 159 5.68 -10.80 -1.98
N VAL A 160 5.97 -12.01 -1.51
CA VAL A 160 7.36 -12.51 -1.42
C VAL A 160 8.00 -12.61 -2.81
N ALA A 161 7.28 -13.19 -3.77
CA ALA A 161 7.78 -13.36 -5.13
C ALA A 161 7.94 -12.03 -5.86
N GLY A 162 6.99 -11.09 -5.67
CA GLY A 162 7.04 -9.78 -6.30
C GLY A 162 8.19 -8.92 -5.80
N LEU A 163 8.39 -8.86 -4.48
CA LEU A 163 9.51 -8.12 -3.89
C LEU A 163 10.87 -8.73 -4.27
N ALA A 164 10.97 -10.06 -4.30
CA ALA A 164 12.19 -10.74 -4.73
C ALA A 164 12.49 -10.52 -6.22
N LEU A 165 11.47 -10.54 -7.10
CA LEU A 165 11.62 -10.25 -8.52
C LEU A 165 12.08 -8.79 -8.74
N ALA A 166 11.53 -7.83 -7.99
CA ALA A 166 11.97 -6.44 -8.05
C ALA A 166 13.48 -6.32 -7.75
N LEU A 167 13.94 -6.94 -6.66
CA LEU A 167 15.34 -6.96 -6.29
C LEU A 167 16.21 -7.63 -7.34
N GLU A 168 15.81 -8.82 -7.82
CA GLU A 168 16.57 -9.61 -8.80
C GLU A 168 16.79 -8.83 -10.11
N LYS A 169 15.76 -8.12 -10.59
CA LYS A 169 15.81 -7.47 -11.91
C LYS A 169 16.34 -6.05 -11.84
N TYR A 170 16.06 -5.32 -10.79
CA TYR A 170 16.21 -3.86 -10.74
C TYR A 170 16.94 -3.35 -9.49
N GLY A 171 17.29 -4.21 -8.55
CA GLY A 171 18.11 -3.87 -7.38
C GLY A 171 19.50 -3.38 -7.80
N SER A 172 20.17 -2.65 -6.92
CA SER A 172 21.49 -2.07 -7.18
C SER A 172 22.61 -3.11 -7.33
N GLY A 173 22.37 -4.36 -6.98
CA GLY A 173 23.39 -5.42 -6.88
C GLY A 173 24.29 -5.33 -5.64
N LYS A 174 24.10 -4.29 -4.80
CA LYS A 174 24.91 -4.11 -3.57
C LYS A 174 24.39 -4.91 -2.38
N PHE A 175 23.12 -5.28 -2.40
CA PHE A 175 22.46 -6.00 -1.31
C PHE A 175 21.88 -7.32 -1.78
N THR A 176 22.05 -8.34 -0.94
CA THR A 176 21.33 -9.61 -1.07
C THR A 176 19.94 -9.50 -0.46
N LEU A 177 19.02 -10.36 -0.87
CA LEU A 177 17.69 -10.47 -0.25
C LEU A 177 17.79 -10.69 1.26
N ALA A 178 18.73 -11.53 1.72
CA ALA A 178 18.97 -11.80 3.13
C ALA A 178 19.35 -10.52 3.92
N GLN A 179 20.16 -9.67 3.33
CA GLN A 179 20.56 -8.40 3.94
C GLN A 179 19.37 -7.43 4.06
N LEU A 180 18.51 -7.36 3.04
CA LEU A 180 17.32 -6.50 3.05
C LEU A 180 16.23 -7.01 4.01
N LEU A 181 16.13 -8.33 4.23
CA LEU A 181 15.19 -8.92 5.19
C LEU A 181 15.65 -8.81 6.64
N HIS A 182 16.96 -8.64 6.88
CA HIS A 182 17.53 -8.69 8.24
C HIS A 182 16.84 -7.74 9.23
N PRO A 183 16.55 -6.46 8.90
CA PRO A 183 15.82 -5.57 9.80
C PRO A 183 14.44 -6.13 10.18
N ALA A 184 13.67 -6.62 9.23
CA ALA A 184 12.36 -7.20 9.46
C ALA A 184 12.42 -8.46 10.35
N ILE A 185 13.42 -9.33 10.14
CA ILE A 185 13.64 -10.52 10.97
C ILE A 185 13.90 -10.14 12.43
N VAL A 186 14.76 -9.15 12.67
CA VAL A 186 15.09 -8.69 14.03
C VAL A 186 13.87 -8.05 14.68
N LEU A 187 13.17 -7.14 13.99
CA LEU A 187 11.95 -6.48 14.48
C LEU A 187 10.85 -7.51 14.83
N ALA A 188 10.66 -8.53 14.00
CA ALA A 188 9.68 -9.58 14.28
C ALA A 188 10.06 -10.43 15.51
N ARG A 189 11.34 -10.76 15.67
CA ARG A 189 11.86 -11.60 16.76
C ARG A 189 11.86 -10.88 18.09
N GLU A 190 12.36 -9.65 18.10
CA GLU A 190 12.50 -8.85 19.32
C GLU A 190 11.20 -8.14 19.68
N GLY A 191 10.32 -7.93 18.70
CA GLY A 191 9.05 -7.25 18.83
C GLY A 191 9.14 -5.74 18.76
N ILE A 192 8.02 -5.14 18.44
CA ILE A 192 7.82 -3.69 18.27
C ILE A 192 6.73 -3.19 19.22
N PRO A 193 6.70 -1.90 19.58
CA PRO A 193 5.58 -1.35 20.31
C PRO A 193 4.33 -1.31 19.44
N VAL A 194 3.20 -1.68 20.01
CA VAL A 194 1.89 -1.40 19.39
C VAL A 194 1.62 0.09 19.49
N ALA A 195 1.51 0.76 18.35
CA ALA A 195 1.36 2.21 18.27
C ALA A 195 0.45 2.60 17.10
N ASP A 196 0.09 3.89 17.03
CA ASP A 196 -0.53 4.54 15.89
C ASP A 196 -1.78 3.78 15.35
N ASP A 197 -1.81 3.51 14.05
CA ASP A 197 -2.93 2.83 13.39
C ASP A 197 -3.14 1.40 13.86
N VAL A 198 -2.06 0.70 14.23
CA VAL A 198 -2.15 -0.67 14.79
C VAL A 198 -2.89 -0.65 16.12
N ALA A 199 -2.57 0.31 17.02
CA ALA A 199 -3.24 0.46 18.31
C ALA A 199 -4.74 0.79 18.16
N VAL A 200 -5.11 1.52 17.10
CA VAL A 200 -6.51 1.86 16.82
C VAL A 200 -7.27 0.67 16.21
N THR A 201 -6.63 -0.06 15.30
CA THR A 201 -7.33 -1.10 14.51
C THR A 201 -7.43 -2.45 15.22
N LEU A 202 -6.45 -2.82 16.05
CA LEU A 202 -6.47 -4.10 16.76
C LEU A 202 -7.73 -4.32 17.60
N PRO A 203 -8.19 -3.38 18.44
CA PRO A 203 -9.42 -3.55 19.19
C PRO A 203 -10.66 -3.72 18.30
N MET A 204 -10.69 -3.04 17.16
CA MET A 204 -11.80 -3.13 16.20
C MET A 204 -11.85 -4.51 15.52
N MET A 205 -10.68 -5.09 15.26
CA MET A 205 -10.53 -6.38 14.56
C MET A 205 -10.40 -7.57 15.51
N ALA A 206 -10.37 -7.34 16.83
CA ALA A 206 -10.29 -8.38 17.84
C ALA A 206 -11.30 -9.52 17.66
N PRO A 207 -12.61 -9.27 17.37
CA PRO A 207 -13.56 -10.36 17.16
C PRO A 207 -13.22 -11.25 15.96
N ARG A 208 -12.58 -10.71 14.91
CA ARG A 208 -12.13 -11.47 13.73
C ARG A 208 -10.87 -12.27 14.04
N LEU A 209 -9.89 -11.66 14.70
CA LEU A 209 -8.62 -12.28 15.06
C LEU A 209 -8.79 -13.37 16.12
N ALA A 210 -9.66 -13.15 17.11
CA ALA A 210 -9.91 -14.10 18.19
C ALA A 210 -10.61 -15.40 17.76
N LYS A 211 -11.19 -15.45 16.56
CA LYS A 211 -11.73 -16.69 15.98
C LYS A 211 -10.66 -17.77 15.80
N TRP A 212 -9.41 -17.37 15.63
CA TRP A 212 -8.29 -18.23 15.31
C TRP A 212 -7.28 -18.25 16.46
N THR A 213 -7.05 -19.41 17.05
CA THR A 213 -6.11 -19.57 18.19
C THR A 213 -4.70 -19.07 17.84
N SER A 214 -4.23 -19.31 16.61
CA SER A 214 -2.93 -18.85 16.13
C SER A 214 -2.83 -17.33 16.06
N SER A 215 -3.89 -16.65 15.65
CA SER A 215 -3.95 -15.19 15.62
C SER A 215 -4.09 -14.59 17.01
N ALA A 216 -4.94 -15.20 17.85
CA ALA A 216 -5.13 -14.78 19.23
C ALA A 216 -3.81 -14.84 20.03
N ALA A 217 -2.98 -15.86 19.79
CA ALA A 217 -1.67 -16.01 20.45
C ALA A 217 -0.70 -14.86 20.16
N ILE A 218 -0.88 -14.13 19.05
CA ILE A 218 -0.01 -13.03 18.61
C ILE A 218 -0.61 -11.67 18.99
N PHE A 219 -1.91 -11.48 18.74
CA PHE A 219 -2.56 -10.17 18.80
C PHE A 219 -3.39 -9.92 20.05
N MET A 220 -3.60 -10.96 20.90
CA MET A 220 -4.36 -10.84 22.13
C MET A 220 -3.46 -10.97 23.36
N ARG A 221 -3.86 -10.31 24.42
CA ARG A 221 -3.28 -10.47 25.76
C ARG A 221 -3.82 -11.74 26.44
N PRO A 222 -3.19 -12.20 27.52
CA PRO A 222 -3.65 -13.39 28.28
C PRO A 222 -5.09 -13.28 28.81
N ASP A 223 -5.59 -12.05 29.01
CA ASP A 223 -6.96 -11.78 29.44
C ASP A 223 -7.99 -11.83 28.27
N GLY A 224 -7.54 -12.16 27.06
CA GLY A 224 -8.36 -12.23 25.85
C GLY A 224 -8.66 -10.89 25.19
N ALA A 225 -8.20 -9.78 25.74
CA ALA A 225 -8.33 -8.48 25.09
C ALA A 225 -7.22 -8.28 24.03
N ALA A 226 -7.48 -7.46 23.01
CA ALA A 226 -6.46 -7.09 22.03
C ALA A 226 -5.26 -6.40 22.68
N LEU A 227 -4.07 -6.54 22.06
CA LEU A 227 -2.93 -5.71 22.41
C LEU A 227 -3.32 -4.24 22.26
N LYS A 228 -2.85 -3.39 23.17
CA LYS A 228 -3.12 -1.96 23.21
C LYS A 228 -1.86 -1.15 23.00
N GLU A 229 -2.00 0.15 22.84
CA GLU A 229 -0.90 1.09 22.71
C GLU A 229 0.14 0.89 23.82
N GLY A 230 1.41 0.76 23.42
CA GLY A 230 2.56 0.51 24.30
C GLY A 230 2.83 -0.97 24.60
N ASP A 231 1.88 -1.88 24.36
CA ASP A 231 2.15 -3.32 24.44
C ASP A 231 3.19 -3.72 23.37
N ARG A 232 3.88 -4.84 23.59
CA ARG A 232 4.89 -5.33 22.64
C ARG A 232 4.31 -6.40 21.73
N LEU A 233 4.29 -6.16 20.42
CA LEU A 233 3.93 -7.14 19.41
C LEU A 233 5.16 -7.96 19.02
N VAL A 234 5.19 -9.23 19.38
CA VAL A 234 6.29 -10.17 19.08
C VAL A 234 5.80 -11.25 18.14
N GLN A 235 6.51 -11.45 17.01
CA GLN A 235 6.09 -12.33 15.92
C GLN A 235 7.18 -13.35 15.58
N ARG A 236 7.51 -14.25 16.54
CA ARG A 236 8.65 -15.19 16.41
C ARG A 236 8.51 -16.15 15.22
N ASP A 237 7.31 -16.66 14.98
CA ASP A 237 7.06 -17.56 13.84
C ASP A 237 7.25 -16.82 12.51
N LEU A 238 6.84 -15.53 12.43
CA LEU A 238 7.09 -14.69 11.26
C LEU A 238 8.59 -14.46 11.08
N ALA A 239 9.35 -14.22 12.15
CA ALA A 239 10.81 -14.11 12.07
C ALA A 239 11.45 -15.39 11.50
N THR A 240 10.93 -16.57 11.88
CA THR A 240 11.38 -17.86 11.35
C THR A 240 11.08 -17.98 9.85
N THR A 241 9.88 -17.62 9.42
CA THR A 241 9.49 -17.61 8.01
C THR A 241 10.34 -16.64 7.18
N LEU A 242 10.54 -15.41 7.69
CA LEU A 242 11.43 -14.42 7.03
C LEU A 242 12.87 -14.91 6.95
N THR A 243 13.35 -15.66 7.95
CA THR A 243 14.69 -16.27 7.91
C THR A 243 14.77 -17.35 6.82
N ALA A 244 13.75 -18.19 6.67
CA ALA A 244 13.71 -19.18 5.58
C ALA A 244 13.73 -18.52 4.19
N ILE A 245 13.01 -17.39 4.03
CA ILE A 245 13.04 -16.59 2.80
C ILE A 245 14.45 -15.98 2.59
N ALA A 246 15.09 -15.48 3.63
CA ALA A 246 16.43 -14.91 3.56
C ALA A 246 17.48 -15.94 3.12
N GLU A 247 17.37 -17.19 3.58
CA GLU A 247 18.30 -18.27 3.29
C GLU A 247 18.08 -18.94 1.92
N GLN A 248 16.81 -19.06 1.48
CA GLN A 248 16.45 -19.87 0.31
C GLN A 248 15.78 -19.05 -0.81
N GLY A 249 15.69 -17.72 -0.65
CA GLY A 249 14.91 -16.87 -1.54
C GLY A 249 13.41 -17.18 -1.47
N PRO A 250 12.64 -16.89 -2.52
CA PRO A 250 11.20 -17.18 -2.56
C PRO A 250 10.84 -18.65 -2.29
N ARG A 251 11.73 -19.58 -2.62
CA ARG A 251 11.52 -21.01 -2.34
C ARG A 251 11.30 -21.31 -0.86
N GLY A 252 11.96 -20.54 0.04
CA GLY A 252 11.75 -20.66 1.49
C GLY A 252 10.33 -20.33 1.96
N PHE A 253 9.50 -19.74 1.10
CA PHE A 253 8.08 -19.46 1.36
C PHE A 253 7.14 -20.37 0.56
N TYR A 254 7.44 -20.60 -0.73
CA TYR A 254 6.55 -21.29 -1.66
C TYR A 254 6.75 -22.80 -1.72
N GLU A 255 7.84 -23.32 -1.14
CA GLU A 255 8.17 -24.74 -1.11
C GLU A 255 8.59 -25.18 0.31
N GLY A 256 8.51 -26.47 0.60
CA GLY A 256 8.95 -27.07 1.86
C GLY A 256 8.13 -26.67 3.09
N PRO A 257 8.76 -26.65 4.31
CA PRO A 257 8.00 -26.62 5.58
C PRO A 257 7.10 -25.41 5.78
N VAL A 258 7.42 -24.23 5.19
CA VAL A 258 6.56 -23.05 5.29
C VAL A 258 5.33 -23.23 4.41
N ALA A 259 5.50 -23.66 3.15
CA ALA A 259 4.40 -23.94 2.23
C ALA A 259 3.46 -25.04 2.76
N ASP A 260 4.02 -26.10 3.33
CA ASP A 260 3.25 -27.21 3.91
C ASP A 260 2.35 -26.70 5.06
N LYS A 261 2.89 -25.87 5.96
CA LYS A 261 2.14 -25.28 7.05
C LYS A 261 1.08 -24.29 6.57
N LEU A 262 1.41 -23.47 5.54
CA LEU A 262 0.46 -22.54 4.94
C LEU A 262 -0.74 -23.28 4.34
N ALA A 263 -0.49 -24.23 3.45
CA ALA A 263 -1.53 -25.03 2.82
C ALA A 263 -2.38 -25.77 3.87
N LYS A 264 -1.72 -26.41 4.86
CA LYS A 264 -2.44 -27.11 5.93
C LYS A 264 -3.32 -26.17 6.73
N ALA A 265 -2.84 -25.00 7.17
CA ALA A 265 -3.63 -24.06 7.97
C ALA A 265 -4.84 -23.54 7.18
N ILE A 266 -4.69 -23.30 5.87
CA ILE A 266 -5.77 -22.86 5.01
C ILE A 266 -6.82 -23.97 4.83
N GLN A 267 -6.39 -25.20 4.60
CA GLN A 267 -7.30 -26.36 4.44
C GLN A 267 -8.01 -26.71 5.75
N ASP A 268 -7.33 -26.70 6.90
CA ASP A 268 -7.93 -26.91 8.22
C ASP A 268 -9.00 -25.85 8.52
N ALA A 269 -8.87 -24.65 7.95
CA ALA A 269 -9.86 -23.57 8.06
C ALA A 269 -10.99 -23.65 7.01
N GLY A 270 -11.00 -24.67 6.14
CA GLY A 270 -12.00 -24.88 5.11
C GLY A 270 -11.68 -24.21 3.76
N GLY A 271 -10.44 -23.76 3.55
CA GLY A 271 -9.97 -23.26 2.26
C GLY A 271 -9.52 -24.38 1.32
N ILE A 272 -9.14 -24.00 0.11
CA ILE A 272 -8.90 -24.95 -1.01
C ILE A 272 -7.47 -24.90 -1.57
N MET A 273 -6.60 -24.05 -1.00
CA MET A 273 -5.23 -23.88 -1.47
C MET A 273 -4.37 -25.09 -1.15
N THR A 274 -3.51 -25.49 -2.10
CA THR A 274 -2.57 -26.60 -1.99
C THR A 274 -1.13 -26.11 -2.02
N THR A 275 -0.17 -26.97 -1.72
CA THR A 275 1.27 -26.68 -1.91
C THR A 275 1.63 -26.50 -3.37
N ASP A 276 0.93 -27.16 -4.30
CA ASP A 276 1.14 -26.99 -5.74
C ASP A 276 0.70 -25.59 -6.21
N ASP A 277 -0.38 -25.04 -5.64
CA ASP A 277 -0.80 -23.67 -5.90
C ASP A 277 0.29 -22.68 -5.47
N LEU A 278 0.85 -22.86 -4.27
CA LEU A 278 1.95 -22.04 -3.77
C LEU A 278 3.18 -22.15 -4.68
N LYS A 279 3.63 -23.37 -4.99
CA LYS A 279 4.82 -23.63 -5.80
C LYS A 279 4.71 -23.11 -7.23
N SER A 280 3.50 -23.09 -7.81
CA SER A 280 3.26 -22.64 -9.19
C SER A 280 3.13 -21.12 -9.32
N TYR A 281 3.03 -20.37 -8.20
CA TYR A 281 2.85 -18.94 -8.25
C TYR A 281 4.03 -18.21 -8.90
N GLN A 282 3.73 -17.29 -9.83
CA GLN A 282 4.71 -16.43 -10.49
C GLN A 282 4.21 -14.98 -10.53
N PRO A 283 5.03 -13.99 -10.13
CA PRO A 283 4.76 -12.59 -10.39
C PRO A 283 4.95 -12.30 -11.89
N VAL A 284 4.33 -11.24 -12.40
CA VAL A 284 4.35 -10.89 -13.83
C VAL A 284 4.93 -9.51 -14.05
N LEU A 285 5.92 -9.39 -14.94
CA LEU A 285 6.34 -8.08 -15.46
C LEU A 285 5.34 -7.60 -16.50
N ARG A 286 4.87 -6.37 -16.36
CA ARG A 286 3.89 -5.75 -17.26
C ARG A 286 4.39 -4.40 -17.77
N THR A 287 3.95 -4.03 -18.96
CA THR A 287 4.10 -2.65 -19.46
C THR A 287 3.12 -1.75 -18.72
N PRO A 288 3.56 -0.67 -18.06
CA PRO A 288 2.66 0.25 -17.38
C PRO A 288 1.63 0.88 -18.31
N VAL A 289 0.47 1.24 -17.76
CA VAL A 289 -0.44 2.17 -18.44
C VAL A 289 0.22 3.54 -18.48
N ARG A 290 0.17 4.17 -19.66
CA ARG A 290 0.67 5.52 -19.87
C ARG A 290 -0.43 6.44 -20.37
N GLY A 291 -0.43 7.67 -19.88
CA GLY A 291 -1.25 8.78 -20.35
C GLY A 291 -0.48 10.07 -20.26
N THR A 292 -1.06 11.16 -20.75
CA THR A 292 -0.50 12.51 -20.60
C THR A 292 -1.51 13.43 -19.92
N TYR A 293 -1.03 14.33 -19.07
CA TYR A 293 -1.86 15.34 -18.42
C TYR A 293 -1.07 16.62 -18.17
N ARG A 294 -1.54 17.77 -18.67
CA ARG A 294 -0.88 19.08 -18.49
C ARG A 294 0.62 19.05 -18.86
N GLY A 295 0.98 18.32 -19.90
CA GLY A 295 2.37 18.21 -20.35
C GLY A 295 3.27 17.34 -19.47
N HIS A 296 2.68 16.47 -18.65
CA HIS A 296 3.36 15.45 -17.86
C HIS A 296 2.93 14.06 -18.33
N ASP A 297 3.84 13.09 -18.23
CA ASP A 297 3.51 11.69 -18.44
C ASP A 297 3.00 11.08 -17.14
N ILE A 298 1.90 10.33 -17.23
CA ILE A 298 1.30 9.59 -16.13
C ILE A 298 1.62 8.10 -16.35
N VAL A 299 2.39 7.52 -15.46
CA VAL A 299 2.78 6.10 -15.49
C VAL A 299 2.11 5.41 -14.32
N SER A 300 1.24 4.44 -14.58
CA SER A 300 0.46 3.77 -13.52
C SER A 300 0.23 2.29 -13.81
N MET A 301 -0.40 1.60 -12.88
CA MET A 301 -0.58 0.15 -12.94
C MET A 301 -1.56 -0.27 -14.05
N PRO A 302 -1.20 -1.23 -14.92
CA PRO A 302 -2.10 -1.83 -15.89
C PRO A 302 -2.98 -2.92 -15.23
N LEU A 303 -3.85 -3.55 -16.04
CA LEU A 303 -4.60 -4.72 -15.60
C LEU A 303 -3.64 -5.83 -15.06
N PRO A 304 -4.07 -6.53 -14.00
CA PRO A 304 -5.41 -6.65 -13.45
C PRO A 304 -5.82 -5.53 -12.48
N SER A 305 -5.15 -4.39 -12.45
CA SER A 305 -5.69 -3.20 -11.80
C SER A 305 -6.42 -2.30 -12.80
N SER A 306 -7.67 -1.93 -12.50
CA SER A 306 -8.40 -0.89 -13.21
C SER A 306 -7.80 0.50 -12.95
N GLY A 307 -6.99 0.62 -11.89
CA GLY A 307 -6.57 1.88 -11.30
C GLY A 307 -5.90 2.83 -12.29
N GLY A 308 -4.89 2.38 -13.00
CA GLY A 308 -4.20 3.22 -13.98
C GLY A 308 -5.08 3.62 -15.16
N THR A 309 -5.93 2.70 -15.66
CA THR A 309 -6.84 2.97 -16.77
C THR A 309 -7.88 4.03 -16.39
N VAL A 310 -8.55 3.87 -15.24
CA VAL A 310 -9.55 4.80 -14.74
C VAL A 310 -8.94 6.16 -14.41
N LEU A 311 -7.75 6.18 -13.81
CA LEU A 311 -7.02 7.40 -13.50
C LEU A 311 -6.71 8.21 -14.75
N VAL A 312 -6.13 7.59 -15.77
CA VAL A 312 -5.80 8.26 -17.05
C VAL A 312 -7.06 8.71 -17.78
N GLU A 313 -8.14 7.92 -17.76
CA GLU A 313 -9.44 8.32 -18.34
C GLU A 313 -9.98 9.59 -17.67
N MET A 314 -9.99 9.65 -16.33
CA MET A 314 -10.42 10.84 -15.59
C MET A 314 -9.56 12.06 -15.90
N LEU A 315 -8.23 11.91 -15.91
CA LEU A 315 -7.30 12.98 -16.25
C LEU A 315 -7.53 13.48 -17.68
N ASN A 316 -7.74 12.58 -18.65
CA ASN A 316 -8.06 12.94 -20.03
C ASN A 316 -9.39 13.71 -20.15
N ILE A 317 -10.41 13.37 -19.37
CA ILE A 317 -11.67 14.11 -19.31
C ILE A 317 -11.43 15.51 -18.74
N LEU A 318 -10.72 15.60 -17.62
CA LEU A 318 -10.47 16.84 -16.89
C LEU A 318 -9.53 17.80 -17.63
N GLU A 319 -8.62 17.31 -18.47
CA GLU A 319 -7.66 18.12 -19.21
C GLU A 319 -8.32 19.18 -20.11
N GLY A 320 -9.54 18.93 -20.57
CA GLY A 320 -10.31 19.87 -21.38
C GLY A 320 -11.01 20.98 -20.60
N PHE A 321 -10.91 21.01 -19.27
CA PHE A 321 -11.48 22.06 -18.42
C PHE A 321 -10.38 22.96 -17.82
N PRO A 322 -10.63 24.25 -17.60
CA PRO A 322 -9.66 25.18 -17.01
C PRO A 322 -9.67 25.09 -15.48
N LEU A 323 -9.31 23.93 -14.90
CA LEU A 323 -9.40 23.69 -13.46
C LEU A 323 -8.65 24.71 -12.62
N ALA A 324 -7.46 25.15 -13.09
CA ALA A 324 -6.65 26.17 -12.41
C ALA A 324 -7.42 27.50 -12.20
N GLU A 325 -8.32 27.86 -13.14
CA GLU A 325 -9.12 29.09 -13.08
C GLU A 325 -10.32 28.93 -12.13
N LEU A 326 -10.81 27.68 -11.92
CA LEU A 326 -12.00 27.40 -11.11
C LEU A 326 -11.71 27.37 -9.59
N LYS A 327 -10.48 27.48 -9.16
CA LYS A 327 -9.98 27.36 -7.78
C LYS A 327 -10.22 25.98 -7.17
N GLN A 328 -9.24 25.54 -6.41
CA GLN A 328 -9.31 24.29 -5.65
C GLN A 328 -10.48 24.30 -4.64
N GLY A 329 -11.28 23.23 -4.63
CA GLY A 329 -12.39 23.06 -3.69
C GLY A 329 -13.62 23.92 -3.99
N SER A 330 -13.67 24.67 -5.11
CA SER A 330 -14.88 25.37 -5.52
C SER A 330 -15.98 24.40 -5.97
N PRO A 331 -17.28 24.74 -5.85
CA PRO A 331 -18.38 23.88 -6.32
C PRO A 331 -18.23 23.47 -7.79
N ALA A 332 -17.80 24.39 -8.65
CA ALA A 332 -17.60 24.13 -10.08
C ALA A 332 -16.48 23.11 -10.32
N SER A 333 -15.33 23.26 -9.65
CA SER A 333 -14.22 22.30 -9.79
C SER A 333 -14.57 20.92 -9.25
N LEU A 334 -15.24 20.86 -8.09
CA LEU A 334 -15.67 19.60 -7.49
C LEU A 334 -16.73 18.89 -8.32
N HIS A 335 -17.67 19.62 -8.92
CA HIS A 335 -18.65 19.07 -9.85
C HIS A 335 -17.99 18.37 -11.04
N LEU A 336 -16.99 19.00 -11.66
CA LEU A 336 -16.27 18.40 -12.78
C LEU A 336 -15.48 17.14 -12.37
N LEU A 337 -14.87 17.14 -11.18
CA LEU A 337 -14.21 15.94 -10.62
C LEU A 337 -15.22 14.79 -10.44
N ILE A 338 -16.40 15.09 -9.86
CA ILE A 338 -17.47 14.09 -9.64
C ILE A 338 -17.95 13.53 -10.99
N GLU A 339 -18.22 14.39 -11.97
CA GLU A 339 -18.70 13.98 -13.28
C GLU A 339 -17.67 13.15 -14.06
N ALA A 340 -16.38 13.49 -13.95
CA ALA A 340 -15.29 12.67 -14.52
C ALA A 340 -15.20 11.29 -13.84
N MET A 341 -15.27 11.24 -12.50
CA MET A 341 -15.28 10.00 -11.75
C MET A 341 -16.48 9.12 -12.15
N LYS A 342 -17.67 9.69 -12.20
CA LYS A 342 -18.90 8.97 -12.57
C LYS A 342 -18.77 8.24 -13.90
N ARG A 343 -18.20 8.88 -14.91
CA ARG A 343 -17.99 8.31 -16.24
C ARG A 343 -16.90 7.26 -16.27
N ALA A 344 -15.75 7.56 -15.69
CA ALA A 344 -14.60 6.70 -15.74
C ALA A 344 -14.76 5.40 -14.90
N TYR A 345 -15.60 5.40 -13.86
CA TYR A 345 -15.92 4.18 -13.12
C TYR A 345 -17.00 3.32 -13.78
N ALA A 346 -17.85 3.87 -14.63
CA ALA A 346 -18.92 3.11 -15.28
C ALA A 346 -18.43 2.11 -16.35
N GLY A 347 -17.46 2.53 -17.17
CA GLY A 347 -16.92 1.69 -18.26
C GLY A 347 -16.18 0.44 -17.76
N PRO A 348 -15.21 0.57 -16.85
CA PRO A 348 -14.40 -0.52 -16.31
C PRO A 348 -15.20 -1.67 -15.70
N ALA A 349 -16.28 -1.38 -15.01
CA ALA A 349 -17.11 -2.36 -14.34
C ALA A 349 -17.50 -3.54 -15.25
N ARG A 350 -17.68 -3.29 -16.54
CA ARG A 350 -18.17 -4.28 -17.53
C ARG A 350 -17.07 -5.08 -18.20
N TYR A 351 -15.90 -4.46 -18.42
CA TYR A 351 -14.92 -4.97 -19.38
C TYR A 351 -13.60 -5.37 -18.73
N LEU A 352 -13.28 -4.87 -17.53
CA LEU A 352 -11.97 -5.07 -16.94
C LEU A 352 -11.92 -6.33 -16.07
N GLY A 353 -10.78 -7.02 -16.14
CA GLY A 353 -10.46 -8.23 -15.41
C GLY A 353 -9.00 -8.60 -15.63
N ASP A 354 -8.63 -9.84 -15.30
CA ASP A 354 -7.29 -10.35 -15.56
C ASP A 354 -7.01 -10.43 -17.07
N PRO A 355 -6.00 -9.73 -17.61
CA PRO A 355 -5.72 -9.69 -19.04
C PRO A 355 -5.23 -11.03 -19.62
N ALA A 356 -4.90 -12.02 -18.78
CA ALA A 356 -4.64 -13.39 -19.24
C ALA A 356 -5.92 -14.15 -19.64
N PHE A 357 -7.10 -13.64 -19.22
CA PHE A 357 -8.40 -14.30 -19.42
C PHE A 357 -9.41 -13.42 -20.16
N VAL A 358 -9.15 -12.10 -20.25
CA VAL A 358 -10.11 -11.13 -20.79
C VAL A 358 -9.40 -10.15 -21.72
N ASP A 359 -9.96 -9.95 -22.92
CA ASP A 359 -9.54 -8.88 -23.83
C ASP A 359 -10.35 -7.62 -23.53
N ALA A 360 -9.73 -6.69 -22.81
CA ALA A 360 -10.36 -5.44 -22.39
C ALA A 360 -10.00 -4.30 -23.33
N PRO A 361 -10.93 -3.37 -23.67
CA PRO A 361 -10.70 -2.28 -24.62
C PRO A 361 -9.89 -1.11 -24.02
N VAL A 362 -8.81 -1.41 -23.30
CA VAL A 362 -8.00 -0.41 -22.56
C VAL A 362 -7.51 0.72 -23.46
N ARG A 363 -7.00 0.39 -24.67
CA ARG A 363 -6.52 1.41 -25.62
C ARG A 363 -7.60 2.44 -26.00
N ALA A 364 -8.84 1.96 -26.18
CA ALA A 364 -9.96 2.83 -26.50
C ALA A 364 -10.32 3.74 -25.32
N MET A 365 -10.33 3.19 -24.10
CA MET A 365 -10.62 3.94 -22.87
C MET A 365 -9.56 5.02 -22.58
N LEU A 366 -8.30 4.76 -22.91
CA LEU A 366 -7.20 5.71 -22.72
C LEU A 366 -7.14 6.80 -23.80
N SER A 367 -7.96 6.73 -24.86
CA SER A 367 -7.87 7.67 -25.97
C SER A 367 -8.44 9.04 -25.60
N LYS A 368 -7.77 10.12 -26.08
CA LYS A 368 -8.25 11.50 -25.92
C LYS A 368 -9.59 11.73 -26.61
N ASP A 369 -9.87 11.02 -27.72
CA ASP A 369 -11.15 11.09 -28.44
C ASP A 369 -12.29 10.49 -27.60
N TYR A 370 -12.06 9.38 -26.91
CA TYR A 370 -13.04 8.83 -25.98
C TYR A 370 -13.33 9.79 -24.86
N ALA A 371 -12.29 10.32 -24.24
CA ALA A 371 -12.41 11.32 -23.18
C ALA A 371 -13.11 12.62 -23.66
N ALA A 372 -12.89 13.06 -24.90
CA ALA A 372 -13.57 14.20 -25.48
C ALA A 372 -15.09 13.98 -25.60
N ARG A 373 -15.52 12.76 -26.00
CA ARG A 373 -16.94 12.40 -26.03
C ARG A 373 -17.55 12.36 -24.63
N GLN A 374 -16.85 11.78 -23.65
CA GLN A 374 -17.29 11.77 -22.26
C GLN A 374 -17.41 13.19 -21.70
N ARG A 375 -16.44 14.05 -21.95
CA ARG A 375 -16.45 15.45 -21.54
C ARG A 375 -17.62 16.23 -22.16
N ALA A 376 -17.90 16.03 -23.43
CA ALA A 376 -19.01 16.69 -24.12
C ALA A 376 -20.40 16.36 -23.53
N SER A 377 -20.51 15.26 -22.79
CA SER A 377 -21.74 14.87 -22.10
C SER A 377 -21.88 15.46 -20.69
N ILE A 378 -20.90 16.22 -20.19
CA ILE A 378 -20.93 16.87 -18.89
C ILE A 378 -21.66 18.20 -19.02
N ASP A 379 -22.77 18.36 -18.29
CA ASP A 379 -23.45 19.63 -18.11
C ASP A 379 -22.80 20.37 -16.90
N PRO A 380 -22.16 21.53 -17.11
CA PRO A 380 -21.49 22.23 -16.00
C PRO A 380 -22.41 22.79 -14.93
N MET A 381 -23.71 22.79 -15.18
CA MET A 381 -24.73 23.36 -14.28
C MET A 381 -25.65 22.29 -13.68
N ARG A 382 -25.47 21.02 -14.01
CA ARG A 382 -26.35 19.95 -13.56
C ARG A 382 -25.63 18.60 -13.47
N ALA A 383 -25.83 17.91 -12.33
CA ALA A 383 -25.34 16.55 -12.15
C ALA A 383 -26.03 15.57 -13.11
N THR A 384 -25.22 14.72 -13.77
CA THR A 384 -25.74 13.60 -14.56
C THR A 384 -26.17 12.48 -13.62
N SER A 385 -27.37 11.87 -13.83
CA SER A 385 -27.74 10.67 -13.08
C SER A 385 -26.81 9.49 -13.46
N ALA A 386 -26.38 8.71 -12.48
CA ALA A 386 -25.59 7.50 -12.75
C ALA A 386 -26.37 6.45 -13.57
N GLY A 387 -27.71 6.45 -13.46
CA GLY A 387 -28.59 5.62 -14.30
C GLY A 387 -28.53 5.98 -15.78
N ASP A 388 -28.31 7.25 -16.11
CA ASP A 388 -28.16 7.71 -17.49
C ASP A 388 -26.78 7.34 -18.07
N VAL A 389 -25.80 7.06 -17.20
CA VAL A 389 -24.48 6.58 -17.59
C VAL A 389 -24.51 5.06 -17.88
N LEU A 390 -25.18 4.28 -17.04
CA LEU A 390 -25.41 2.81 -17.19
C LEU A 390 -26.44 2.32 -16.14
N ASN A 391 -27.40 1.49 -16.47
CA ASN A 391 -28.59 1.17 -15.66
C ASN A 391 -28.45 -0.10 -14.79
N ILE A 392 -27.99 -0.02 -13.52
CA ILE A 392 -27.81 -1.14 -12.54
C ILE A 392 -27.88 -0.66 -11.07
N LYS A 393 -28.26 -1.53 -10.10
CA LYS A 393 -28.44 -1.22 -8.66
C LYS A 393 -27.32 -1.72 -7.73
N PRO A 394 -26.94 -1.01 -6.63
CA PRO A 394 -25.74 -1.27 -5.78
C PRO A 394 -25.95 -1.88 -4.39
N LEU A 395 -24.85 -2.27 -3.70
CA LEU A 395 -24.71 -2.69 -2.29
C LEU A 395 -23.47 -2.06 -1.59
N ARG A 396 -23.29 -2.18 -0.24
CA ARG A 396 -22.41 -1.36 0.63
C ARG A 396 -20.95 -1.80 0.86
N GLU A 397 -20.04 -0.85 1.26
CA GLU A 397 -18.56 -0.85 1.25
C GLU A 397 -17.78 -1.34 2.48
N GLY A 398 -16.50 -1.79 2.24
CA GLY A 398 -15.39 -1.96 3.18
C GLY A 398 -14.06 -1.43 2.59
N SER A 399 -12.96 -1.24 3.36
CA SER A 399 -11.67 -0.75 2.84
C SER A 399 -10.47 -1.16 3.67
N ASN A 400 -9.39 -1.70 3.03
CA ASN A 400 -8.01 -1.54 3.53
C ASN A 400 -6.93 -1.96 2.52
N THR A 401 -5.80 -1.24 2.54
CA THR A 401 -4.62 -1.41 1.69
C THR A 401 -3.50 -0.60 2.32
N THR A 402 -2.25 -0.72 1.87
CA THR A 402 -1.17 0.20 2.26
C THR A 402 -0.36 0.63 1.03
N HIS A 403 0.27 1.80 1.14
CA HIS A 403 1.08 2.38 0.09
C HIS A 403 2.37 2.99 0.64
N PHE A 404 3.46 2.85 -0.13
CA PHE A 404 4.68 3.61 0.09
C PHE A 404 5.32 4.05 -1.23
N SER A 405 5.99 5.21 -1.18
CA SER A 405 6.75 5.82 -2.28
C SER A 405 8.22 5.90 -1.92
N VAL A 406 9.10 5.66 -2.88
CA VAL A 406 10.55 5.78 -2.75
C VAL A 406 11.14 6.53 -3.93
N VAL A 407 12.08 7.44 -3.67
CA VAL A 407 12.91 8.09 -4.69
C VAL A 407 14.35 8.08 -4.19
N ASP A 408 15.32 7.67 -5.01
CA ASP A 408 16.74 7.77 -4.69
C ASP A 408 17.40 9.01 -5.32
N ASN A 409 18.67 9.22 -5.03
CA ASN A 409 19.42 10.37 -5.54
C ASN A 409 19.72 10.31 -7.04
N ASP A 410 19.68 9.12 -7.64
CA ASP A 410 19.90 8.94 -9.07
C ASP A 410 18.62 9.20 -9.88
N GLY A 411 17.49 9.44 -9.18
CA GLY A 411 16.18 9.67 -9.78
C GLY A 411 15.39 8.40 -10.08
N ASN A 412 15.85 7.21 -9.63
CA ASN A 412 15.00 6.03 -9.68
C ASN A 412 13.85 6.20 -8.70
N ALA A 413 12.65 5.79 -9.12
CA ALA A 413 11.45 5.95 -8.32
C ALA A 413 10.66 4.63 -8.23
N VAL A 414 10.07 4.39 -7.07
CA VAL A 414 9.17 3.25 -6.83
C VAL A 414 7.89 3.74 -6.18
N SER A 415 6.76 3.36 -6.77
CA SER A 415 5.43 3.49 -6.20
C SER A 415 4.88 2.10 -5.95
N ASN A 416 4.62 1.73 -4.69
CA ASN A 416 4.21 0.39 -4.31
C ASN A 416 2.94 0.39 -3.49
N THR A 417 1.94 -0.34 -3.95
CA THR A 417 0.66 -0.53 -3.24
C THR A 417 0.38 -2.02 -3.10
N TYR A 418 0.20 -2.50 -1.87
CA TYR A 418 -0.06 -3.92 -1.61
C TYR A 418 -1.01 -4.11 -0.42
N THR A 419 -1.58 -5.29 -0.26
CA THR A 419 -2.77 -5.46 0.56
C THR A 419 -2.94 -6.89 1.09
N LEU A 420 -3.82 -7.02 2.07
CA LEU A 420 -4.48 -8.27 2.49
C LEU A 420 -5.98 -8.23 2.13
N ASN A 421 -6.44 -7.22 1.40
CA ASN A 421 -7.80 -6.78 1.13
C ASN A 421 -8.45 -6.09 2.34
N PHE A 422 -8.78 -6.80 3.42
CA PHE A 422 -9.30 -6.19 4.65
C PHE A 422 -8.20 -5.99 5.71
N PRO A 423 -8.46 -5.13 6.75
CA PRO A 423 -7.57 -5.04 7.90
C PRO A 423 -7.30 -6.44 8.46
N TYR A 424 -6.03 -6.83 8.51
CA TYR A 424 -5.61 -8.17 8.92
C TYR A 424 -6.18 -9.31 8.05
N GLY A 425 -6.57 -9.05 6.80
CA GLY A 425 -7.10 -10.03 5.87
C GLY A 425 -8.31 -10.80 6.39
N VAL A 426 -8.32 -12.12 6.23
CA VAL A 426 -9.35 -12.99 6.82
C VAL A 426 -9.23 -13.11 8.36
N GLY A 427 -8.17 -12.55 8.94
CA GLY A 427 -7.87 -12.62 10.37
C GLY A 427 -7.14 -13.89 10.81
N LEU A 428 -6.85 -14.81 9.90
CA LEU A 428 -6.14 -16.08 10.16
C LEU A 428 -4.63 -15.89 9.97
N VAL A 429 -3.87 -16.15 11.02
CA VAL A 429 -2.43 -16.41 10.92
C VAL A 429 -2.23 -17.90 10.72
N ALA A 430 -1.51 -18.30 9.67
CA ALA A 430 -1.16 -19.70 9.46
C ALA A 430 -0.24 -20.20 10.58
N ALA A 431 -0.72 -21.16 11.34
CA ALA A 431 -0.06 -21.64 12.56
C ALA A 431 1.38 -22.11 12.30
N GLY A 432 2.33 -21.66 13.14
CA GLY A 432 3.75 -22.00 13.05
C GLY A 432 4.48 -21.36 11.86
N THR A 433 3.86 -20.38 11.19
CA THR A 433 4.49 -19.55 10.14
C THR A 433 4.49 -18.05 10.49
N GLY A 434 3.55 -17.61 11.34
CA GLY A 434 3.34 -16.19 11.63
C GLY A 434 2.76 -15.39 10.45
N VAL A 435 2.43 -16.02 9.35
CA VAL A 435 1.91 -15.36 8.13
C VAL A 435 0.43 -15.07 8.28
N LEU A 436 0.08 -13.80 8.27
CA LEU A 436 -1.31 -13.34 8.22
C LEU A 436 -1.83 -13.44 6.79
N LEU A 437 -2.99 -14.09 6.61
CA LEU A 437 -3.53 -14.48 5.31
C LEU A 437 -4.55 -13.48 4.79
N ASN A 438 -4.48 -13.22 3.49
CA ASN A 438 -5.38 -12.31 2.78
C ASN A 438 -6.81 -12.85 2.68
N ASN A 439 -7.75 -12.00 2.28
CA ASN A 439 -9.08 -12.35 1.79
C ASN A 439 -9.34 -11.66 0.43
N GLU A 440 -8.33 -11.70 -0.43
CA GLU A 440 -8.27 -10.91 -1.65
C GLU A 440 -9.23 -11.38 -2.74
N LEU A 441 -9.66 -12.65 -2.68
CA LEU A 441 -10.56 -13.21 -3.68
C LEU A 441 -12.00 -12.66 -3.57
N ASP A 442 -12.31 -11.88 -2.52
CA ASP A 442 -13.54 -11.06 -2.44
C ASP A 442 -13.59 -9.97 -3.54
N ASP A 443 -12.45 -9.61 -4.11
CA ASP A 443 -12.39 -8.68 -5.25
C ASP A 443 -12.86 -9.30 -6.57
N PHE A 444 -13.05 -10.62 -6.63
CA PHE A 444 -13.83 -11.21 -7.70
C PHE A 444 -15.31 -10.84 -7.61
N THR A 445 -15.96 -10.81 -8.75
CA THR A 445 -17.40 -10.65 -8.85
C THR A 445 -18.07 -12.01 -8.57
N ALA A 446 -18.77 -12.15 -7.45
CA ALA A 446 -19.40 -13.41 -7.05
C ALA A 446 -20.49 -13.89 -8.04
N ALA A 447 -21.20 -12.94 -8.68
CA ALA A 447 -22.14 -13.17 -9.78
C ALA A 447 -22.25 -11.90 -10.65
N PRO A 448 -22.58 -12.00 -11.94
CA PRO A 448 -22.76 -10.83 -12.80
C PRO A 448 -23.76 -9.82 -12.22
N GLY A 449 -23.36 -8.55 -12.11
CA GLY A 449 -24.16 -7.50 -11.47
C GLY A 449 -24.07 -7.45 -9.93
N ALA A 450 -23.36 -8.41 -9.31
CA ALA A 450 -23.08 -8.33 -7.87
C ALA A 450 -21.97 -7.33 -7.57
N SER A 451 -22.00 -6.77 -6.36
CA SER A 451 -20.93 -5.90 -5.85
C SER A 451 -20.02 -6.66 -4.88
N ASN A 452 -18.72 -6.32 -4.88
CA ASN A 452 -17.79 -6.75 -3.86
C ASN A 452 -17.93 -5.93 -2.57
N ALA A 453 -17.03 -6.14 -1.59
CA ALA A 453 -17.02 -5.42 -0.32
C ALA A 453 -16.83 -3.90 -0.46
N PHE A 454 -16.27 -3.44 -1.57
CA PHE A 454 -16.05 -2.01 -1.85
C PHE A 454 -17.24 -1.37 -2.59
N GLY A 455 -18.33 -2.10 -2.79
CA GLY A 455 -19.49 -1.63 -3.54
C GLY A 455 -19.26 -1.54 -5.06
N LEU A 456 -18.11 -2.00 -5.56
CA LEU A 456 -17.84 -2.07 -6.99
C LEU A 456 -18.68 -3.17 -7.62
N VAL A 457 -19.52 -2.78 -8.56
CA VAL A 457 -20.32 -3.72 -9.37
C VAL A 457 -19.42 -4.33 -10.44
N GLY A 458 -19.46 -5.64 -10.58
CA GLY A 458 -18.70 -6.37 -11.59
C GLY A 458 -19.56 -7.30 -12.43
N PHE A 459 -18.96 -7.80 -13.50
CA PHE A 459 -19.62 -8.67 -14.48
C PHE A 459 -18.75 -9.87 -14.84
N GLU A 460 -19.02 -10.53 -15.94
CA GLU A 460 -18.38 -11.78 -16.39
C GLU A 460 -16.86 -11.68 -16.46
N ALA A 461 -16.31 -10.53 -16.82
CA ALA A 461 -14.88 -10.31 -16.95
C ALA A 461 -14.10 -10.60 -15.66
N ASN A 462 -14.71 -10.35 -14.49
CA ASN A 462 -14.08 -10.51 -13.18
C ASN A 462 -14.68 -11.66 -12.34
N LEU A 463 -15.26 -12.68 -12.95
CA LEU A 463 -15.72 -13.89 -12.22
C LEU A 463 -14.54 -14.73 -11.74
N PRO A 464 -14.68 -15.46 -10.60
CA PRO A 464 -13.64 -16.33 -10.07
C PRO A 464 -13.22 -17.43 -11.05
N GLY A 465 -11.99 -17.89 -10.90
CA GLY A 465 -11.47 -19.02 -11.69
C GLY A 465 -10.06 -19.42 -11.27
N PRO A 466 -9.61 -20.63 -11.64
CA PRO A 466 -8.28 -21.13 -11.30
C PRO A 466 -7.18 -20.30 -11.96
N GLY A 467 -6.16 -19.95 -11.20
CA GLY A 467 -5.01 -19.15 -11.65
C GLY A 467 -5.32 -17.70 -12.02
N LYS A 468 -6.59 -17.28 -11.95
CA LYS A 468 -7.03 -15.94 -12.30
C LYS A 468 -6.73 -14.95 -11.17
N ARG A 469 -6.38 -13.70 -11.52
CA ARG A 469 -6.18 -12.60 -10.59
C ARG A 469 -7.45 -11.77 -10.47
N PRO A 470 -7.94 -11.45 -9.26
CA PRO A 470 -9.09 -10.58 -9.10
C PRO A 470 -8.75 -9.14 -9.53
N LEU A 471 -9.73 -8.45 -10.11
CA LEU A 471 -9.62 -7.05 -10.49
C LEU A 471 -9.31 -6.19 -9.25
N SER A 472 -8.39 -5.24 -9.41
CA SER A 472 -7.98 -4.32 -8.35
C SER A 472 -8.28 -2.87 -8.69
N SER A 473 -8.30 -2.01 -7.67
CA SER A 473 -8.29 -0.54 -7.79
C SER A 473 -6.97 0.10 -7.36
N MET A 474 -5.95 -0.68 -6.99
CA MET A 474 -4.65 -0.16 -6.57
C MET A 474 -3.97 0.58 -7.70
N SER A 475 -3.55 1.83 -7.44
CA SER A 475 -3.06 2.79 -8.44
C SER A 475 -1.71 3.37 -8.03
N PRO A 476 -0.66 2.53 -7.85
CA PRO A 476 0.68 3.08 -7.70
C PRO A 476 1.02 3.88 -8.97
N THR A 477 1.45 5.13 -8.80
CA THR A 477 1.59 6.07 -9.91
C THR A 477 2.86 6.90 -9.78
N ILE A 478 3.54 7.10 -10.90
CA ILE A 478 4.67 8.01 -11.07
C ILE A 478 4.31 9.02 -12.15
N VAL A 479 4.43 10.31 -11.84
CA VAL A 479 4.26 11.41 -12.79
C VAL A 479 5.64 11.85 -13.22
N LEU A 480 5.86 11.91 -14.53
CA LEU A 480 7.13 12.33 -15.13
C LEU A 480 6.96 13.63 -15.89
N LYS A 481 8.04 14.40 -15.98
CA LYS A 481 8.18 15.49 -16.92
C LYS A 481 9.55 15.40 -17.58
N ASP A 482 9.57 15.43 -18.89
CA ASP A 482 10.81 15.31 -19.68
C ASP A 482 11.64 14.07 -19.26
N GLY A 483 10.94 12.94 -18.96
CA GLY A 483 11.56 11.68 -18.56
C GLY A 483 12.09 11.65 -17.11
N GLN A 484 11.80 12.66 -16.29
CA GLN A 484 12.23 12.72 -14.89
C GLN A 484 11.04 12.65 -13.94
N PRO A 485 11.13 11.95 -12.80
CA PRO A 485 10.08 11.94 -11.80
C PRO A 485 9.78 13.34 -11.26
N VAL A 486 8.50 13.68 -11.19
CA VAL A 486 7.99 14.89 -10.56
C VAL A 486 7.19 14.56 -9.31
N LEU A 487 6.35 13.52 -9.39
CA LEU A 487 5.51 13.09 -8.27
C LEU A 487 5.45 11.56 -8.25
N VAL A 488 5.69 10.97 -7.09
CA VAL A 488 5.46 9.54 -6.81
C VAL A 488 4.35 9.45 -5.79
N THR A 489 3.28 8.73 -6.08
CA THR A 489 2.07 8.73 -5.25
C THR A 489 1.26 7.44 -5.38
N GLY A 490 0.42 7.18 -4.41
CA GLY A 490 -0.56 6.11 -4.35
C GLY A 490 -1.27 6.15 -3.00
N SER A 491 -2.23 5.29 -2.78
CA SER A 491 -3.05 5.30 -1.56
C SER A 491 -3.64 3.93 -1.25
N PRO A 492 -3.93 3.59 0.01
CA PRO A 492 -4.96 2.63 0.38
C PRO A 492 -6.37 3.20 0.19
N GLY A 493 -7.40 2.34 0.22
CA GLY A 493 -8.78 2.79 0.29
C GLY A 493 -9.79 2.05 -0.60
N GLY A 494 -9.45 0.86 -1.14
CA GLY A 494 -10.33 0.13 -2.07
C GLY A 494 -10.63 0.97 -3.31
N SER A 495 -11.90 1.08 -3.70
CA SER A 495 -12.32 1.90 -4.86
C SER A 495 -11.88 3.37 -4.78
N ARG A 496 -11.73 3.92 -3.57
CA ARG A 496 -11.32 5.30 -3.32
C ARG A 496 -9.85 5.59 -3.62
N ILE A 497 -9.03 4.56 -3.83
CA ILE A 497 -7.62 4.72 -4.20
C ILE A 497 -7.48 5.60 -5.42
N ILE A 498 -8.24 5.31 -6.48
CA ILE A 498 -8.12 5.99 -7.77
C ILE A 498 -8.50 7.47 -7.65
N SER A 499 -9.61 7.77 -6.97
CA SER A 499 -10.05 9.16 -6.76
C SER A 499 -9.11 9.94 -5.82
N THR A 500 -8.45 9.27 -4.88
CA THR A 500 -7.43 9.88 -4.02
C THR A 500 -6.20 10.27 -4.83
N VAL A 501 -5.66 9.34 -5.62
CA VAL A 501 -4.51 9.61 -6.50
C VAL A 501 -4.83 10.70 -7.51
N LEU A 502 -6.03 10.67 -8.12
CA LEU A 502 -6.50 11.73 -9.01
C LEU A 502 -6.41 13.11 -8.35
N GLN A 503 -6.99 13.24 -7.14
CA GLN A 503 -7.06 14.54 -6.45
C GLN A 503 -5.69 15.04 -6.01
N VAL A 504 -4.76 14.15 -5.62
CA VAL A 504 -3.37 14.54 -5.34
C VAL A 504 -2.70 15.08 -6.61
N ILE A 505 -2.83 14.39 -7.75
CA ILE A 505 -2.26 14.85 -9.03
C ILE A 505 -2.83 16.19 -9.46
N VAL A 506 -4.16 16.35 -9.43
CA VAL A 506 -4.83 17.60 -9.80
C VAL A 506 -4.44 18.74 -8.85
N ASN A 507 -4.36 18.48 -7.54
CA ASN A 507 -3.93 19.48 -6.58
C ASN A 507 -2.49 19.97 -6.83
N VAL A 508 -1.59 19.07 -7.22
CA VAL A 508 -0.19 19.43 -7.51
C VAL A 508 -0.08 20.10 -8.89
N LEU A 509 -0.70 19.55 -9.94
CA LEU A 509 -0.46 20.00 -11.32
C LEU A 509 -1.35 21.16 -11.76
N ASP A 510 -2.64 21.19 -11.41
CA ASP A 510 -3.54 22.27 -11.78
C ASP A 510 -3.52 23.41 -10.75
N TYR A 511 -3.62 23.09 -9.47
CA TYR A 511 -3.71 24.11 -8.42
C TYR A 511 -2.34 24.49 -7.82
N GLN A 512 -1.25 23.83 -8.24
CA GLN A 512 0.13 24.11 -7.81
C GLN A 512 0.30 24.17 -6.28
N LEU A 513 -0.45 23.32 -5.58
CA LEU A 513 -0.32 23.20 -4.13
C LEU A 513 1.02 22.53 -3.77
N ASP A 514 1.61 22.94 -2.64
CA ASP A 514 2.64 22.12 -2.00
C ASP A 514 2.10 20.70 -1.79
N VAL A 515 2.93 19.69 -2.01
CA VAL A 515 2.49 18.29 -1.96
C VAL A 515 1.89 17.90 -0.61
N ARG A 516 2.34 18.51 0.49
CA ARG A 516 1.80 18.28 1.83
C ARG A 516 0.39 18.82 1.95
N GLU A 517 0.13 20.01 1.40
CA GLU A 517 -1.23 20.57 1.34
C GLU A 517 -2.10 19.81 0.33
N ALA A 518 -1.55 19.35 -0.80
CA ALA A 518 -2.24 18.52 -1.77
C ALA A 518 -2.73 17.19 -1.16
N VAL A 519 -1.88 16.55 -0.35
CA VAL A 519 -2.20 15.30 0.38
C VAL A 519 -3.20 15.56 1.52
N LYS A 520 -3.08 16.68 2.24
CA LYS A 520 -3.93 17.04 3.37
C LYS A 520 -5.34 17.50 2.96
N ALA A 521 -5.50 18.06 1.77
CA ALA A 521 -6.77 18.61 1.27
C ALA A 521 -7.92 17.63 1.43
N PRO A 522 -9.14 18.09 1.79
CA PRO A 522 -10.32 17.23 1.88
C PRO A 522 -10.61 16.55 0.55
N ARG A 523 -11.02 15.29 0.61
CA ARG A 523 -11.27 14.46 -0.55
C ARG A 523 -12.74 14.11 -0.70
N LEU A 524 -13.13 13.88 -1.95
CA LEU A 524 -14.40 13.32 -2.31
C LEU A 524 -14.24 12.08 -3.21
N HIS A 525 -15.30 11.29 -3.29
CA HIS A 525 -15.31 10.07 -4.09
C HIS A 525 -16.68 9.84 -4.71
N HIS A 526 -16.69 9.44 -5.97
CA HIS A 526 -17.84 8.87 -6.66
C HIS A 526 -17.37 7.68 -7.51
N GLN A 527 -18.09 6.57 -7.46
CA GLN A 527 -17.70 5.35 -8.17
C GLN A 527 -18.78 4.85 -9.13
N TRP A 528 -19.54 5.79 -9.74
CA TRP A 528 -20.70 5.55 -10.58
C TRP A 528 -21.88 4.99 -9.78
N MET A 529 -21.77 3.81 -9.19
CA MET A 529 -22.78 3.21 -8.34
C MET A 529 -22.19 2.83 -6.97
N PRO A 530 -22.89 3.11 -5.87
CA PRO A 530 -24.15 3.88 -5.76
C PRO A 530 -24.00 5.31 -6.28
N ASP A 531 -25.12 5.92 -6.80
CA ASP A 531 -25.13 7.31 -7.27
C ASP A 531 -25.11 8.29 -6.10
N GLU A 532 -23.98 8.35 -5.43
CA GLU A 532 -23.73 9.19 -4.27
C GLU A 532 -22.28 9.66 -4.24
N VAL A 533 -22.07 10.88 -3.81
CA VAL A 533 -20.76 11.48 -3.57
C VAL A 533 -20.41 11.30 -2.10
N ARG A 534 -19.37 10.56 -1.82
CA ARG A 534 -18.79 10.44 -0.48
C ARG A 534 -17.80 11.57 -0.26
N VAL A 535 -17.92 12.29 0.85
CA VAL A 535 -17.02 13.42 1.18
C VAL A 535 -16.36 13.23 2.54
N GLU A 536 -15.13 13.74 2.67
CA GLU A 536 -14.46 13.90 3.96
C GLU A 536 -14.96 15.16 4.67
N LYS A 537 -14.76 15.23 5.98
CA LYS A 537 -14.91 16.48 6.73
C LYS A 537 -13.89 17.51 6.25
N GLY A 538 -14.28 18.77 6.20
CA GLY A 538 -13.40 19.88 5.84
C GLY A 538 -13.82 20.68 4.60
N PHE A 539 -14.84 20.22 3.87
CA PHE A 539 -15.52 21.07 2.90
C PHE A 539 -16.45 22.07 3.63
N ALA A 540 -16.53 23.30 3.12
CA ALA A 540 -17.43 24.30 3.67
C ALA A 540 -18.89 23.94 3.37
N ASP A 541 -19.81 24.28 4.28
CA ASP A 541 -21.22 23.91 4.18
C ASP A 541 -21.91 24.51 2.95
N ASP A 542 -21.56 25.73 2.56
CA ASP A 542 -22.03 26.39 1.35
C ASP A 542 -21.58 25.66 0.08
N VAL A 543 -20.34 25.19 0.02
CA VAL A 543 -19.85 24.38 -1.09
C VAL A 543 -20.65 23.08 -1.24
N LEU A 544 -20.94 22.40 -0.12
CA LEU A 544 -21.75 21.19 -0.13
C LEU A 544 -23.23 21.48 -0.49
N ALA A 545 -23.76 22.64 -0.08
CA ALA A 545 -25.08 23.08 -0.48
C ALA A 545 -25.19 23.35 -1.98
N ASP A 546 -24.20 24.02 -2.56
CA ASP A 546 -24.11 24.26 -4.00
C ASP A 546 -24.03 22.97 -4.82
N LEU A 547 -23.22 21.99 -4.36
CA LEU A 547 -23.18 20.67 -5.00
C LEU A 547 -24.53 19.95 -4.97
N ARG A 548 -25.27 20.05 -3.84
CA ARG A 548 -26.64 19.52 -3.75
C ARG A 548 -27.60 20.25 -4.70
N ALA A 549 -27.47 21.57 -4.82
CA ALA A 549 -28.26 22.38 -5.76
C ALA A 549 -27.99 21.99 -7.23
N LEU A 550 -26.77 21.57 -7.58
CA LEU A 550 -26.46 21.00 -8.88
C LEU A 550 -27.08 19.60 -9.09
N GLY A 551 -27.62 18.97 -8.05
CA GLY A 551 -28.25 17.64 -8.11
C GLY A 551 -27.41 16.48 -7.60
N HIS A 552 -26.23 16.74 -7.01
CA HIS A 552 -25.43 15.68 -6.39
C HIS A 552 -26.02 15.23 -5.05
N ARG A 553 -26.07 13.92 -4.84
CA ARG A 553 -26.40 13.36 -3.53
C ARG A 553 -25.11 13.23 -2.71
N ILE A 554 -24.98 14.06 -1.67
CA ILE A 554 -23.81 14.11 -0.81
C ILE A 554 -24.03 13.26 0.44
N GLU A 555 -23.12 12.32 0.70
CA GLU A 555 -23.11 11.42 1.86
C GLU A 555 -21.79 11.53 2.64
N GLU A 556 -21.86 11.41 3.97
CA GLU A 556 -20.71 11.39 4.88
C GLU A 556 -20.76 10.14 5.77
N PRO A 557 -19.58 9.64 6.24
CA PRO A 557 -18.24 10.03 5.85
C PRO A 557 -17.75 9.27 4.60
N MET A 558 -16.77 9.84 3.90
CA MET A 558 -15.92 9.09 2.99
C MET A 558 -15.05 8.13 3.82
N GLY A 559 -14.91 6.88 3.40
CA GLY A 559 -14.02 5.92 4.05
C GLY A 559 -12.55 6.36 4.02
N ARG A 560 -11.74 5.80 4.93
CA ARG A 560 -10.33 6.20 5.13
C ARG A 560 -9.46 5.93 3.90
N THR A 561 -8.63 6.91 3.54
CA THR A 561 -7.56 6.83 2.53
C THR A 561 -6.27 7.39 3.14
N SER A 562 -5.11 7.17 2.51
CA SER A 562 -3.82 7.67 3.00
C SER A 562 -2.82 7.78 1.86
N ALA A 563 -2.73 8.96 1.24
CA ALA A 563 -1.80 9.20 0.15
C ALA A 563 -0.40 9.50 0.69
N ASN A 564 0.55 8.60 0.44
CA ASN A 564 1.95 8.78 0.84
C ASN A 564 2.77 9.16 -0.39
N SER A 565 3.15 10.43 -0.52
CA SER A 565 3.65 11.00 -1.76
C SER A 565 5.02 11.64 -1.60
N ILE A 566 5.80 11.66 -2.69
CA ILE A 566 7.07 12.38 -2.80
C ILE A 566 6.97 13.30 -4.02
N LEU A 567 7.20 14.61 -3.80
CA LEU A 567 7.40 15.57 -4.86
C LEU A 567 8.90 15.77 -5.07
N VAL A 568 9.33 15.66 -6.33
CA VAL A 568 10.71 15.93 -6.75
C VAL A 568 10.79 17.36 -7.24
N THR A 569 11.69 18.16 -6.68
CA THR A 569 11.88 19.57 -7.05
C THR A 569 13.36 19.85 -7.33
N PRO A 570 13.68 20.95 -8.01
CA PRO A 570 15.08 21.36 -8.16
C PRO A 570 15.80 21.61 -6.82
N ALA A 571 15.06 21.90 -5.76
CA ALA A 571 15.61 22.13 -4.41
C ALA A 571 15.76 20.83 -3.58
N GLY A 572 15.32 19.69 -4.11
CA GLY A 572 15.34 18.38 -3.43
C GLY A 572 13.98 17.71 -3.33
N LEU A 573 13.91 16.68 -2.52
CA LEU A 573 12.72 15.86 -2.33
C LEU A 573 11.83 16.40 -1.20
N ILE A 574 10.52 16.43 -1.44
CA ILE A 574 9.52 16.81 -0.43
C ILE A 574 8.62 15.60 -0.16
N GLY A 575 8.76 15.02 1.02
CA GLY A 575 7.89 13.92 1.47
C GLY A 575 6.59 14.45 2.09
N ALA A 576 5.49 13.82 1.72
CA ALA A 576 4.15 14.12 2.21
C ALA A 576 3.47 12.84 2.75
N PRO A 577 3.76 12.44 3.99
CA PRO A 577 3.00 11.41 4.67
C PRO A 577 1.59 11.92 4.94
N ASP A 578 0.60 11.06 4.75
CA ASP A 578 -0.80 11.46 4.92
C ASP A 578 -1.17 11.60 6.40
N PRO A 579 -1.63 12.77 6.86
CA PRO A 579 -1.97 12.98 8.27
C PRO A 579 -3.18 12.16 8.75
N ARG A 580 -3.91 11.49 7.83
CA ARG A 580 -5.00 10.59 8.19
C ARG A 580 -4.50 9.27 8.79
N SER A 581 -3.26 8.89 8.52
CA SER A 581 -2.58 7.75 9.15
C SER A 581 -1.61 8.26 10.21
N LYS A 582 -1.83 7.90 11.47
CA LYS A 582 -1.04 8.40 12.59
C LYS A 582 0.44 7.98 12.52
N GLY A 583 0.71 6.78 11.99
CA GLY A 583 2.05 6.24 11.82
C GLY A 583 2.75 6.65 10.53
N ALA A 584 2.08 7.36 9.60
CA ALA A 584 2.70 7.72 8.34
C ALA A 584 3.89 8.66 8.53
N ALA A 585 4.99 8.39 7.82
CA ALA A 585 6.22 9.13 7.94
C ALA A 585 6.96 9.27 6.62
N ALA A 586 7.72 10.36 6.51
CA ALA A 586 8.76 10.55 5.51
C ALA A 586 10.12 10.39 6.19
N ALA A 587 10.99 9.57 5.62
CA ALA A 587 12.35 9.35 6.07
C ALA A 587 13.31 9.57 4.89
N GLY A 588 14.35 10.41 5.08
CA GLY A 588 15.34 10.72 4.06
C GLY A 588 15.70 12.19 3.98
N ARG A 589 16.62 12.51 3.06
CA ARG A 589 17.16 13.84 2.84
C ARG A 589 17.36 14.10 1.35
#